data_fc3c9d3bcdd93ec23c18c5d846b05536
#
_entry.id   fc3c9d3bcdd93ec23c18c5d846b05536
#
_cell.length_a   1.000
_cell.length_b   1.000
_cell.length_c   1.000
_cell.angle_alpha   90.00
_cell.angle_beta   90.00
_cell.angle_gamma   90.00
#
_symmetry.space_group_name_H-M   'P 1'
#
loop_
_entity.id
_entity.type
_entity.pdbx_description
1 polymer ?
#
loop_
_entity_poly.entity_id
_entity_poly.type
_entity_poly.pdbx_seq_one_letter_code
_entity_poly.pdbx_strand_id
1 'polypeptide(L)'
;MLKLIKTNLTILLLILFQFISISCVNAFEYSSLEEKNIIEVYENTLPSIVSIEAGIDKGISGGTGCVVSKNGIILTSSHVIDKAKSIQVTTHSGKNYTARVIAVLKNKNDLALIKIDTNENLMLAKFGDSDSVKVGQRVLTIGCPFGFKDTLTTGIISRIDYQRNKIQTDAAINPGCSGGPLLNLKGEIIGINQSIYNPDNNRSNIGIGFALPSNQAVEFIAKANKKIAKN
;
A
#
# COMPACT_ATOMS: atom_id res chain seq x y z
N MET A 1 -63.58 -2.98 22.47
CA MET A 1 -62.26 -2.86 23.05
C MET A 1 -61.27 -3.87 22.50
N LEU A 2 -61.52 -5.18 22.51
CA LEU A 2 -60.61 -6.24 22.04
C LEU A 2 -60.19 -6.12 20.56
N LYS A 3 -61.11 -5.69 19.68
CA LYS A 3 -60.86 -5.52 18.23
C LYS A 3 -59.92 -4.37 17.94
N LEU A 4 -60.01 -3.27 18.71
CA LEU A 4 -59.14 -2.10 18.58
C LEU A 4 -57.72 -2.38 19.03
N ILE A 5 -57.56 -3.18 20.08
CA ILE A 5 -56.24 -3.60 20.59
C ILE A 5 -55.54 -4.53 19.59
N LYS A 6 -56.24 -5.48 18.97
CA LYS A 6 -55.68 -6.35 17.92
C LYS A 6 -55.24 -5.55 16.69
N THR A 7 -56.02 -4.58 16.25
CA THR A 7 -55.66 -3.74 15.08
C THR A 7 -54.38 -2.91 15.38
N ASN A 8 -54.32 -2.29 16.56
CA ASN A 8 -53.14 -1.51 16.94
C ASN A 8 -51.86 -2.37 17.09
N LEU A 9 -51.98 -3.61 17.61
CA LEU A 9 -50.88 -4.54 17.71
C LEU A 9 -50.38 -5.00 16.34
N THR A 10 -51.29 -5.23 15.37
CA THR A 10 -50.93 -5.60 14.00
C THR A 10 -50.21 -4.47 13.31
N ILE A 11 -50.66 -3.22 13.46
CA ILE A 11 -49.98 -2.04 12.90
C ILE A 11 -48.58 -1.85 13.49
N LEU A 12 -48.45 -2.03 14.82
CA LEU A 12 -47.15 -1.93 15.50
C LEU A 12 -46.16 -2.99 15.01
N LEU A 13 -46.62 -4.23 14.80
CA LEU A 13 -45.82 -5.32 14.27
C LEU A 13 -45.36 -5.06 12.82
N LEU A 14 -46.26 -4.50 11.98
CA LEU A 14 -45.89 -4.12 10.61
C LEU A 14 -44.86 -3.00 10.56
N ILE A 15 -44.96 -2.00 11.44
CA ILE A 15 -44.00 -0.92 11.54
C ILE A 15 -42.65 -1.47 12.02
N LEU A 16 -42.63 -2.34 13.03
CA LEU A 16 -41.39 -3.00 13.50
C LEU A 16 -40.72 -3.82 12.38
N PHE A 17 -41.50 -4.58 11.63
CA PHE A 17 -41.01 -5.38 10.51
C PHE A 17 -40.37 -4.52 9.41
N GLN A 18 -40.99 -3.35 9.10
CA GLN A 18 -40.40 -2.40 8.15
C GLN A 18 -39.11 -1.81 8.66
N PHE A 19 -39.00 -1.46 9.95
CA PHE A 19 -37.74 -0.95 10.53
C PHE A 19 -36.63 -2.00 10.49
N ILE A 20 -36.93 -3.28 10.78
CA ILE A 20 -35.94 -4.37 10.72
C ILE A 20 -35.46 -4.60 9.28
N SER A 21 -36.37 -4.60 8.28
CA SER A 21 -36.02 -4.79 6.88
C SER A 21 -35.17 -3.63 6.34
N ILE A 22 -35.46 -2.38 6.70
CA ILE A 22 -34.66 -1.21 6.30
C ILE A 22 -33.24 -1.28 6.92
N SER A 23 -33.13 -1.72 8.19
CA SER A 23 -31.83 -1.87 8.85
C SER A 23 -30.96 -2.97 8.21
N CYS A 24 -31.56 -4.09 7.79
CA CYS A 24 -30.86 -5.18 7.11
C CYS A 24 -30.38 -4.77 5.70
N VAL A 25 -31.21 -4.03 4.95
CA VAL A 25 -30.84 -3.55 3.60
C VAL A 25 -29.67 -2.57 3.69
N ASN A 26 -29.72 -1.61 4.63
CA ASN A 26 -28.63 -0.64 4.82
C ASN A 26 -27.31 -1.31 5.22
N ALA A 27 -27.34 -2.36 6.07
CA ALA A 27 -26.13 -3.11 6.46
C ALA A 27 -25.52 -3.87 5.28
N PHE A 28 -26.33 -4.46 4.40
CA PHE A 28 -25.86 -5.15 3.21
C PHE A 28 -25.28 -4.19 2.16
N GLU A 29 -25.91 -3.04 1.96
CA GLU A 29 -25.43 -2.00 1.04
C GLU A 29 -24.12 -1.37 1.52
N TYR A 30 -23.95 -1.16 2.82
CA TYR A 30 -22.70 -0.66 3.41
C TYR A 30 -21.53 -1.64 3.21
N SER A 31 -21.74 -2.94 3.42
CA SER A 31 -20.72 -3.97 3.16
C SER A 31 -20.30 -4.00 1.68
N SER A 32 -21.28 -3.86 0.75
CA SER A 32 -21.01 -3.83 -0.69
C SER A 32 -20.25 -2.58 -1.15
N LEU A 33 -20.44 -1.43 -0.47
CA LEU A 33 -19.72 -0.17 -0.78
C LEU A 33 -18.25 -0.23 -0.34
N GLU A 34 -17.93 -0.80 0.82
CA GLU A 34 -16.54 -0.97 1.27
C GLU A 34 -15.77 -1.91 0.33
N GLU A 35 -16.37 -3.03 -0.03
CA GLU A 35 -15.79 -3.98 -0.98
C GLU A 35 -15.52 -3.34 -2.35
N LYS A 36 -16.49 -2.63 -2.91
CA LYS A 36 -16.32 -1.90 -4.16
C LYS A 36 -15.17 -0.90 -4.10
N ASN A 37 -15.08 -0.14 -3.00
CA ASN A 37 -14.02 0.83 -2.81
C ASN A 37 -12.63 0.15 -2.79
N ILE A 38 -12.49 -0.98 -2.09
CA ILE A 38 -11.24 -1.75 -2.05
C ILE A 38 -10.85 -2.23 -3.46
N ILE A 39 -11.81 -2.74 -4.22
CA ILE A 39 -11.60 -3.19 -5.61
C ILE A 39 -11.15 -2.01 -6.49
N GLU A 40 -11.87 -0.89 -6.43
CA GLU A 40 -11.53 0.32 -7.21
C GLU A 40 -10.14 0.87 -6.86
N VAL A 41 -9.79 0.91 -5.58
CA VAL A 41 -8.44 1.33 -5.15
C VAL A 41 -7.38 0.40 -5.71
N TYR A 42 -7.60 -0.91 -5.64
CA TYR A 42 -6.69 -1.90 -6.19
C TYR A 42 -6.49 -1.72 -7.70
N GLU A 43 -7.56 -1.74 -8.47
CA GLU A 43 -7.53 -1.62 -9.94
C GLU A 43 -6.88 -0.31 -10.40
N ASN A 44 -7.20 0.81 -9.74
CA ASN A 44 -6.67 2.12 -10.08
C ASN A 44 -5.21 2.33 -9.65
N THR A 45 -4.73 1.61 -8.63
CA THR A 45 -3.37 1.80 -8.11
C THR A 45 -2.39 0.80 -8.70
N LEU A 46 -2.83 -0.44 -8.95
CA LEU A 46 -2.00 -1.54 -9.42
C LEU A 46 -1.11 -1.18 -10.65
N PRO A 47 -1.59 -0.44 -11.67
CA PRO A 47 -0.76 -0.06 -12.80
C PRO A 47 0.45 0.84 -12.47
N SER A 48 0.47 1.44 -11.27
CA SER A 48 1.58 2.25 -10.77
C SER A 48 2.59 1.46 -9.93
N ILE A 49 2.34 0.16 -9.70
CA ILE A 49 3.16 -0.72 -8.87
C ILE A 49 3.99 -1.64 -9.76
N VAL A 50 5.22 -1.89 -9.35
CA VAL A 50 6.15 -2.75 -10.07
C VAL A 50 6.77 -3.76 -9.12
N SER A 51 7.11 -4.96 -9.62
CA SER A 51 7.96 -5.89 -8.91
C SER A 51 9.44 -5.63 -9.24
N ILE A 52 10.30 -5.82 -8.25
CA ILE A 52 11.74 -5.58 -8.34
C ILE A 52 12.47 -6.87 -7.94
N GLU A 53 13.41 -7.29 -8.78
CA GLU A 53 14.34 -8.38 -8.50
C GLU A 53 15.76 -7.85 -8.63
N ALA A 54 16.50 -7.86 -7.52
CA ALA A 54 17.87 -7.42 -7.47
C ALA A 54 18.79 -8.63 -7.32
N GLY A 55 19.62 -8.90 -8.32
CA GLY A 55 20.62 -9.95 -8.30
C GLY A 55 21.78 -9.57 -7.37
N ILE A 56 22.03 -10.39 -6.33
CA ILE A 56 23.10 -10.23 -5.36
C ILE A 56 24.01 -11.45 -5.38
N ASP A 57 25.17 -11.41 -4.68
CA ASP A 57 26.15 -12.50 -4.69
C ASP A 57 25.57 -13.87 -4.32
N LYS A 58 24.57 -13.92 -3.46
CA LYS A 58 24.02 -15.17 -2.91
C LYS A 58 22.52 -15.35 -3.24
N GLY A 59 22.07 -14.90 -4.42
CA GLY A 59 20.69 -15.09 -4.84
C GLY A 59 20.00 -13.82 -5.34
N ILE A 60 18.70 -13.72 -5.09
CA ILE A 60 17.85 -12.62 -5.52
C ILE A 60 17.23 -11.95 -4.29
N SER A 61 17.33 -10.62 -4.20
CA SER A 61 16.55 -9.80 -3.28
C SER A 61 15.29 -9.34 -4.02
N GLY A 62 14.12 -9.75 -3.53
CA GLY A 62 12.83 -9.35 -4.09
C GLY A 62 12.25 -8.13 -3.37
N GLY A 63 11.54 -7.27 -4.10
CA GLY A 63 10.87 -6.11 -3.56
C GLY A 63 9.75 -5.59 -4.45
N THR A 64 9.14 -4.53 -4.00
CA THR A 64 8.09 -3.79 -4.71
C THR A 64 8.54 -2.35 -4.92
N GLY A 65 8.03 -1.69 -5.95
CA GLY A 65 8.29 -0.29 -6.20
C GLY A 65 7.04 0.45 -6.63
N CYS A 66 7.06 1.78 -6.49
CA CYS A 66 6.00 2.69 -6.92
C CYS A 66 6.54 3.60 -8.01
N VAL A 67 5.85 3.69 -9.14
CA VAL A 67 6.22 4.60 -10.24
C VAL A 67 5.94 6.04 -9.84
N VAL A 68 6.98 6.88 -9.81
CA VAL A 68 6.88 8.27 -9.36
C VAL A 68 7.13 9.30 -10.46
N SER A 69 7.48 8.84 -11.66
CA SER A 69 7.63 9.71 -12.84
C SER A 69 7.29 8.95 -14.12
N LYS A 70 6.64 9.63 -15.07
CA LYS A 70 6.37 9.10 -16.43
C LYS A 70 7.66 8.72 -17.17
N ASN A 71 8.79 9.31 -16.79
CA ASN A 71 10.10 8.98 -17.34
C ASN A 71 10.69 7.68 -16.77
N GLY A 72 9.92 6.87 -16.02
CA GLY A 72 10.37 5.58 -15.50
C GLY A 72 11.19 5.67 -14.21
N ILE A 73 11.02 6.71 -13.40
CA ILE A 73 11.59 6.75 -12.04
C ILE A 73 10.65 5.99 -11.09
N ILE A 74 11.25 5.09 -10.31
CA ILE A 74 10.56 4.19 -9.40
C ILE A 74 11.14 4.39 -8.00
N LEU A 75 10.27 4.57 -7.01
CA LEU A 75 10.61 4.59 -5.60
C LEU A 75 10.55 3.16 -5.04
N THR A 76 11.53 2.79 -4.23
CA THR A 76 11.55 1.52 -3.48
C THR A 76 12.34 1.67 -2.19
N SER A 77 12.46 0.60 -1.39
CA SER A 77 13.35 0.57 -0.24
C SER A 77 14.80 0.33 -0.64
N SER A 78 15.75 1.00 0.03
CA SER A 78 17.17 0.90 -0.31
C SER A 78 17.74 -0.49 -0.05
N HIS A 79 17.24 -1.21 0.98
CA HIS A 79 17.70 -2.56 1.28
C HIS A 79 17.33 -3.59 0.19
N VAL A 80 16.26 -3.34 -0.60
CA VAL A 80 15.87 -4.19 -1.74
C VAL A 80 16.99 -4.27 -2.78
N ILE A 81 17.65 -3.13 -3.02
CA ILE A 81 18.71 -2.99 -4.03
C ILE A 81 20.12 -2.94 -3.44
N ASP A 82 20.26 -3.19 -2.12
CA ASP A 82 21.59 -3.14 -1.48
C ASP A 82 22.48 -4.25 -2.03
N LYS A 83 23.71 -3.88 -2.43
CA LYS A 83 24.70 -4.78 -3.06
C LYS A 83 24.19 -5.46 -4.35
N ALA A 84 23.18 -4.91 -5.01
CA ALA A 84 22.70 -5.43 -6.28
C ALA A 84 23.74 -5.27 -7.38
N LYS A 85 24.01 -6.35 -8.12
CA LYS A 85 24.82 -6.37 -9.35
C LYS A 85 23.97 -6.09 -10.59
N SER A 86 22.68 -6.45 -10.51
CA SER A 86 21.67 -6.19 -11.54
C SER A 86 20.33 -5.92 -10.87
N ILE A 87 19.52 -5.08 -11.49
CA ILE A 87 18.18 -4.77 -11.02
C ILE A 87 17.23 -4.96 -12.20
N GLN A 88 16.28 -5.86 -12.04
CA GLN A 88 15.20 -6.08 -12.99
C GLN A 88 13.89 -5.55 -12.40
N VAL A 89 13.13 -4.87 -13.23
CA VAL A 89 11.82 -4.33 -12.89
C VAL A 89 10.80 -4.92 -13.84
N THR A 90 9.74 -5.51 -13.29
CA THR A 90 8.57 -5.94 -14.08
C THR A 90 7.44 -4.97 -13.84
N THR A 91 6.95 -4.32 -14.88
CA THR A 91 5.78 -3.43 -14.84
C THR A 91 4.49 -4.25 -14.79
N HIS A 92 3.36 -3.59 -14.45
CA HIS A 92 2.04 -4.21 -14.47
C HIS A 92 1.69 -4.83 -15.84
N SER A 93 2.18 -4.26 -16.94
CA SER A 93 1.99 -4.84 -18.29
C SER A 93 2.73 -6.17 -18.51
N GLY A 94 3.53 -6.61 -17.53
CA GLY A 94 4.36 -7.82 -17.63
C GLY A 94 5.70 -7.62 -18.32
N LYS A 95 6.03 -6.40 -18.75
CA LYS A 95 7.32 -6.12 -19.39
C LYS A 95 8.45 -6.00 -18.37
N ASN A 96 9.61 -6.51 -18.75
CA ASN A 96 10.82 -6.51 -17.93
C ASN A 96 11.81 -5.46 -18.43
N TYR A 97 12.39 -4.72 -17.48
CA TYR A 97 13.36 -3.67 -17.73
C TYR A 97 14.56 -3.80 -16.81
N THR A 98 15.75 -3.56 -17.33
CA THR A 98 16.92 -3.33 -16.50
C THR A 98 16.84 -1.92 -15.90
N ALA A 99 17.03 -1.81 -14.58
CA ALA A 99 17.04 -0.53 -13.90
C ALA A 99 18.44 -0.14 -13.45
N ARG A 100 18.67 1.19 -13.35
CA ARG A 100 19.86 1.77 -12.73
C ARG A 100 19.49 2.59 -11.50
N VAL A 101 20.36 2.60 -10.53
CA VAL A 101 20.18 3.39 -9.29
C VAL A 101 20.46 4.86 -9.60
N ILE A 102 19.57 5.77 -9.20
CA ILE A 102 19.74 7.22 -9.38
C ILE A 102 19.87 7.99 -8.06
N ALA A 103 19.29 7.50 -6.97
CA ALA A 103 19.47 8.07 -5.64
C ALA A 103 19.25 7.01 -4.56
N VAL A 104 19.99 7.12 -3.45
CA VAL A 104 19.85 6.23 -2.29
C VAL A 104 19.89 7.05 -1.00
N LEU A 105 19.04 6.70 -0.06
CA LEU A 105 18.97 7.23 1.30
C LEU A 105 19.02 6.08 2.29
N LYS A 106 20.23 5.62 2.66
CA LYS A 106 20.47 4.44 3.51
C LYS A 106 20.26 4.66 5.02
N ASN A 107 20.02 5.90 5.45
CA ASN A 107 19.78 6.20 6.85
C ASN A 107 18.48 5.54 7.36
N LYS A 108 17.93 6.06 8.46
CA LYS A 108 16.66 5.61 9.06
C LYS A 108 15.48 5.50 8.08
N ASN A 109 15.56 6.17 6.92
CA ASN A 109 14.46 6.24 5.96
C ASN A 109 14.49 5.12 4.92
N ASP A 110 15.64 4.48 4.66
CA ASP A 110 15.74 3.29 3.82
C ASP A 110 15.00 3.41 2.48
N LEU A 111 15.29 4.45 1.70
CA LEU A 111 14.67 4.72 0.40
C LEU A 111 15.70 4.68 -0.74
N ALA A 112 15.23 4.29 -1.93
CA ALA A 112 15.98 4.41 -3.16
C ALA A 112 15.08 4.85 -4.32
N LEU A 113 15.69 5.55 -5.29
CA LEU A 113 15.12 5.78 -6.60
C LEU A 113 15.94 5.00 -7.63
N ILE A 114 15.24 4.23 -8.44
CA ILE A 114 15.79 3.53 -9.59
C ILE A 114 15.12 4.05 -10.87
N LYS A 115 15.77 3.87 -12.00
CA LYS A 115 15.32 4.36 -13.31
C LYS A 115 15.29 3.22 -14.31
N ILE A 116 14.18 3.05 -14.98
CA ILE A 116 14.03 2.22 -16.17
C ILE A 116 13.92 3.10 -17.41
N ASP A 117 14.48 2.67 -18.52
CA ASP A 117 14.30 3.33 -19.81
C ASP A 117 13.17 2.63 -20.56
N THR A 118 12.05 3.32 -20.72
CA THR A 118 10.80 2.76 -21.27
C THR A 118 10.04 3.77 -22.10
N ASN A 119 9.30 3.27 -23.10
CA ASN A 119 8.32 4.01 -23.89
C ASN A 119 6.87 3.71 -23.43
N GLU A 120 6.68 2.97 -22.34
CA GLU A 120 5.33 2.74 -21.78
C GLU A 120 4.76 4.04 -21.21
N ASN A 121 3.45 4.21 -21.37
CA ASN A 121 2.73 5.25 -20.66
C ASN A 121 2.46 4.81 -19.21
N LEU A 122 3.47 4.98 -18.36
CA LEU A 122 3.42 4.55 -16.97
C LEU A 122 2.37 5.34 -16.16
N MET A 123 1.55 4.63 -15.40
CA MET A 123 0.68 5.24 -14.39
C MET A 123 1.51 5.71 -13.19
N LEU A 124 1.22 6.90 -12.70
CA LEU A 124 1.92 7.45 -11.53
C LEU A 124 1.19 7.09 -10.23
N ALA A 125 1.95 6.69 -9.23
CA ALA A 125 1.45 6.55 -7.87
C ALA A 125 1.10 7.92 -7.29
N LYS A 126 -0.03 8.00 -6.57
CA LYS A 126 -0.50 9.21 -5.91
C LYS A 126 -0.06 9.19 -4.46
N PHE A 127 0.48 10.31 -3.97
CA PHE A 127 0.87 10.45 -2.56
C PHE A 127 -0.21 11.22 -1.79
N GLY A 128 -0.56 10.69 -0.62
CA GLY A 128 -1.38 11.34 0.38
C GLY A 128 -0.51 11.96 1.49
N ASP A 129 -1.15 12.73 2.36
CA ASP A 129 -0.50 13.38 3.50
C ASP A 129 -0.45 12.42 4.70
N SER A 130 0.77 11.94 5.03
CA SER A 130 0.99 11.05 6.17
C SER A 130 0.82 11.71 7.55
N ASP A 131 0.80 13.05 7.62
CA ASP A 131 0.57 13.74 8.89
C ASP A 131 -0.90 13.76 9.28
N SER A 132 -1.80 13.52 8.31
CA SER A 132 -3.25 13.40 8.53
C SER A 132 -3.73 11.99 8.95
N VAL A 133 -2.82 11.01 8.98
CA VAL A 133 -3.13 9.59 9.26
C VAL A 133 -3.58 9.42 10.73
N LYS A 134 -4.55 8.52 10.94
CA LYS A 134 -5.09 8.22 12.27
C LYS A 134 -5.05 6.72 12.57
N VAL A 135 -4.81 6.37 13.84
CA VAL A 135 -4.95 5.00 14.33
C VAL A 135 -6.39 4.53 14.13
N GLY A 136 -6.56 3.28 13.68
CA GLY A 136 -7.85 2.71 13.30
C GLY A 136 -8.26 2.98 11.84
N GLN A 137 -7.55 3.84 11.10
CA GLN A 137 -7.82 4.10 9.69
C GLN A 137 -7.56 2.84 8.85
N ARG A 138 -8.51 2.48 7.97
CA ARG A 138 -8.37 1.40 7.00
C ARG A 138 -7.23 1.67 6.03
N VAL A 139 -6.46 0.65 5.74
CA VAL A 139 -5.34 0.70 4.78
C VAL A 139 -5.30 -0.56 3.93
N LEU A 140 -4.67 -0.40 2.76
CA LEU A 140 -4.36 -1.48 1.84
C LEU A 140 -2.85 -1.48 1.56
N THR A 141 -2.31 -2.62 1.21
CA THR A 141 -0.98 -2.71 0.60
C THR A 141 -1.02 -3.62 -0.62
N ILE A 142 -0.28 -3.22 -1.66
CA ILE A 142 -0.10 -3.98 -2.90
C ILE A 142 1.39 -4.27 -3.04
N GLY A 143 1.74 -5.52 -3.31
CA GLY A 143 3.15 -5.89 -3.42
C GLY A 143 3.38 -7.26 -4.02
N CYS A 144 4.62 -7.75 -3.87
CA CYS A 144 5.08 -9.01 -4.44
C CYS A 144 5.64 -9.93 -3.34
N PRO A 145 4.82 -10.32 -2.30
CA PRO A 145 5.30 -11.15 -1.22
C PRO A 145 5.76 -12.52 -1.75
N PHE A 146 6.98 -12.93 -1.40
CA PHE A 146 7.56 -14.21 -1.82
C PHE A 146 7.53 -14.46 -3.34
N GLY A 147 7.45 -13.41 -4.16
CA GLY A 147 7.33 -13.51 -5.62
C GLY A 147 5.90 -13.57 -6.16
N PHE A 148 4.88 -13.63 -5.30
CA PHE A 148 3.48 -13.54 -5.71
C PHE A 148 3.13 -12.08 -6.06
N LYS A 149 3.25 -11.76 -7.35
CA LYS A 149 2.97 -10.41 -7.88
C LYS A 149 1.51 -10.00 -7.62
N ASP A 150 1.29 -8.69 -7.57
CA ASP A 150 -0.06 -8.09 -7.53
C ASP A 150 -0.90 -8.51 -6.30
N THR A 151 -0.23 -8.94 -5.21
CA THR A 151 -0.92 -9.36 -4.00
C THR A 151 -1.44 -8.15 -3.23
N LEU A 152 -2.77 -8.13 -3.00
CA LEU A 152 -3.44 -7.18 -2.13
C LEU A 152 -3.60 -7.74 -0.72
N THR A 153 -3.29 -6.94 0.29
CA THR A 153 -3.71 -7.19 1.68
C THR A 153 -4.32 -5.93 2.29
N THR A 154 -5.19 -6.11 3.27
CA THR A 154 -5.88 -5.01 3.96
C THR A 154 -5.64 -5.09 5.46
N GLY A 155 -5.77 -3.95 6.12
CA GLY A 155 -5.64 -3.83 7.56
C GLY A 155 -6.01 -2.44 8.05
N ILE A 156 -5.46 -2.05 9.18
CA ILE A 156 -5.61 -0.72 9.77
C ILE A 156 -4.25 -0.12 10.15
N ILE A 157 -4.23 1.17 10.39
CA ILE A 157 -3.15 1.81 11.13
C ILE A 157 -3.27 1.39 12.59
N SER A 158 -2.33 0.57 13.07
CA SER A 158 -2.34 0.06 14.44
C SER A 158 -1.69 1.04 15.42
N ARG A 159 -0.67 1.81 14.96
CA ARG A 159 0.07 2.78 15.78
C ARG A 159 0.82 3.78 14.90
N ILE A 160 1.01 5.00 15.42
CA ILE A 160 1.92 6.00 14.85
C ILE A 160 3.06 6.21 15.85
N ASP A 161 4.28 5.87 15.43
CA ASP A 161 5.49 6.08 16.24
C ASP A 161 6.19 7.37 15.79
N TYR A 162 5.84 8.47 16.41
CA TYR A 162 6.41 9.80 16.10
C TYR A 162 7.91 9.87 16.41
N GLN A 163 8.42 9.12 17.40
CA GLN A 163 9.84 9.15 17.77
C GLN A 163 10.71 8.44 16.75
N ARG A 164 10.23 7.29 16.25
CA ARG A 164 10.93 6.50 15.22
C ARG A 164 10.50 6.85 13.80
N ASN A 165 9.48 7.70 13.69
CA ASN A 165 8.92 8.10 12.42
C ASN A 165 8.46 6.90 11.58
N LYS A 166 7.59 6.08 12.17
CA LYS A 166 7.05 4.86 11.59
C LYS A 166 5.54 4.79 11.76
N ILE A 167 4.88 4.28 10.75
CA ILE A 167 3.48 3.87 10.79
C ILE A 167 3.47 2.36 10.99
N GLN A 168 2.81 1.88 12.04
CA GLN A 168 2.58 0.45 12.26
C GLN A 168 1.21 0.08 11.69
N THR A 169 1.14 -1.07 11.01
CA THR A 169 -0.09 -1.64 10.46
C THR A 169 -0.14 -3.15 10.72
N ASP A 170 -1.34 -3.71 10.79
CA ASP A 170 -1.61 -5.14 10.80
C ASP A 170 -1.88 -5.70 9.38
N ALA A 171 -1.97 -4.84 8.36
CA ALA A 171 -1.95 -5.30 6.97
C ALA A 171 -0.73 -6.21 6.73
N ALA A 172 -0.94 -7.36 6.12
CA ALA A 172 0.11 -8.37 5.97
C ALA A 172 1.21 -7.87 5.03
N ILE A 173 2.33 -7.42 5.61
CA ILE A 173 3.58 -7.08 4.91
C ILE A 173 4.53 -8.27 5.08
N ASN A 174 4.96 -8.88 3.97
CA ASN A 174 5.91 -10.00 3.97
C ASN A 174 7.13 -9.68 3.10
N PRO A 175 8.22 -10.47 3.17
CA PRO A 175 9.37 -10.32 2.28
C PRO A 175 8.95 -10.24 0.81
N GLY A 176 9.35 -9.19 0.11
CA GLY A 176 8.90 -8.84 -1.23
C GLY A 176 7.90 -7.67 -1.28
N CYS A 177 7.23 -7.32 -0.16
CA CYS A 177 6.40 -6.11 -0.07
C CYS A 177 7.22 -4.83 0.20
N SER A 178 8.49 -4.95 0.59
CA SER A 178 9.38 -3.81 0.87
C SER A 178 9.48 -2.86 -0.32
N GLY A 179 9.33 -1.56 -0.06
CA GLY A 179 9.31 -0.51 -1.09
C GLY A 179 7.94 -0.29 -1.75
N GLY A 180 6.97 -1.18 -1.50
CA GLY A 180 5.59 -1.03 -1.95
C GLY A 180 4.78 -0.05 -1.10
N PRO A 181 3.59 0.33 -1.55
CA PRO A 181 2.75 1.33 -0.90
C PRO A 181 1.99 0.77 0.31
N LEU A 182 1.79 1.62 1.32
CA LEU A 182 0.68 1.56 2.25
C LEU A 182 -0.32 2.64 1.82
N LEU A 183 -1.52 2.23 1.43
CA LEU A 183 -2.54 3.07 0.79
C LEU A 183 -3.68 3.39 1.75
N ASN A 184 -4.27 4.57 1.61
CA ASN A 184 -5.58 4.88 2.16
C ASN A 184 -6.70 4.42 1.21
N LEU A 185 -7.97 4.55 1.63
CA LEU A 185 -9.14 4.19 0.80
C LEU A 185 -9.41 5.14 -0.39
N LYS A 186 -8.53 6.12 -0.66
CA LYS A 186 -8.54 6.94 -1.87
C LYS A 186 -7.48 6.50 -2.90
N GLY A 187 -6.75 5.42 -2.60
CA GLY A 187 -5.62 4.97 -3.41
C GLY A 187 -4.39 5.86 -3.30
N GLU A 188 -4.27 6.67 -2.24
CA GLU A 188 -3.12 7.53 -2.01
C GLU A 188 -2.12 6.84 -1.09
N ILE A 189 -0.84 6.91 -1.43
CA ILE A 189 0.27 6.39 -0.62
C ILE A 189 0.42 7.25 0.62
N ILE A 190 0.17 6.68 1.79
CA ILE A 190 0.38 7.29 3.10
C ILE A 190 1.64 6.76 3.79
N GLY A 191 2.23 5.69 3.26
CA GLY A 191 3.48 5.12 3.74
C GLY A 191 4.14 4.21 2.72
N ILE A 192 5.45 3.95 2.91
CA ILE A 192 6.24 3.00 2.13
C ILE A 192 6.60 1.83 3.04
N ASN A 193 6.17 0.62 2.67
CA ASN A 193 6.42 -0.60 3.43
C ASN A 193 7.92 -0.88 3.54
N GLN A 194 8.41 -1.16 4.75
CA GLN A 194 9.84 -1.37 4.97
C GLN A 194 10.19 -2.67 5.67
N SER A 195 9.48 -3.00 6.75
CA SER A 195 9.87 -4.11 7.62
C SER A 195 8.69 -4.67 8.40
N ILE A 196 8.90 -5.84 8.98
CA ILE A 196 8.01 -6.47 9.96
C ILE A 196 8.74 -6.58 11.30
N TYR A 197 7.99 -6.68 12.38
CA TYR A 197 8.51 -7.14 13.65
C TYR A 197 8.70 -8.66 13.58
N ASN A 198 9.91 -9.12 13.83
CA ASN A 198 10.28 -10.52 13.65
C ASN A 198 11.22 -10.98 14.77
N PRO A 199 10.68 -11.25 15.99
CA PRO A 199 11.51 -11.60 17.14
C PRO A 199 12.18 -12.96 16.99
N ASP A 200 11.54 -13.91 16.29
CA ASP A 200 11.99 -15.29 16.15
C ASP A 200 12.74 -15.56 14.84
N ASN A 201 12.98 -14.52 14.06
CA ASN A 201 13.67 -14.60 12.75
C ASN A 201 12.99 -15.55 11.74
N ASN A 202 11.67 -15.77 11.86
CA ASN A 202 10.88 -16.70 11.04
C ASN A 202 10.45 -16.13 9.68
N ARG A 203 10.72 -14.85 9.40
CA ARG A 203 10.40 -14.11 8.17
C ARG A 203 8.91 -13.99 7.82
N SER A 204 8.00 -14.40 8.69
CA SER A 204 6.56 -14.29 8.49
C SER A 204 5.97 -13.12 9.26
N ASN A 205 4.99 -12.45 8.67
CA ASN A 205 4.23 -11.39 9.35
C ASN A 205 3.38 -12.00 10.47
N ILE A 206 3.43 -11.39 11.64
CA ILE A 206 2.63 -11.74 12.83
C ILE A 206 1.61 -10.64 13.18
N GLY A 207 1.19 -9.83 12.20
CA GLY A 207 0.28 -8.70 12.41
C GLY A 207 0.99 -7.40 12.84
N ILE A 208 2.33 -7.32 12.68
CA ILE A 208 3.11 -6.13 13.06
C ILE A 208 4.03 -5.76 11.90
N GLY A 209 3.54 -4.90 11.01
CA GLY A 209 4.29 -4.33 9.90
C GLY A 209 4.60 -2.86 10.14
N PHE A 210 5.64 -2.35 9.48
CA PHE A 210 6.09 -0.95 9.58
C PHE A 210 6.27 -0.33 8.20
N ALA A 211 5.73 0.87 8.05
CA ALA A 211 5.92 1.71 6.88
C ALA A 211 6.56 3.05 7.26
N LEU A 212 7.35 3.61 6.35
CA LEU A 212 7.84 4.98 6.43
C LEU A 212 6.72 5.94 6.00
N PRO A 213 6.44 7.03 6.76
CA PRO A 213 5.47 8.05 6.36
C PRO A 213 5.74 8.62 4.96
N SER A 214 4.68 8.80 4.17
CA SER A 214 4.79 9.23 2.76
C SER A 214 5.44 10.61 2.58
N ASN A 215 5.22 11.56 3.50
CA ASN A 215 5.81 12.89 3.43
C ASN A 215 7.33 12.86 3.34
N GLN A 216 8.00 11.88 3.97
CA GLN A 216 9.45 11.69 3.85
C GLN A 216 9.88 11.15 2.50
N ALA A 217 9.07 10.27 1.91
CA ALA A 217 9.32 9.78 0.56
C ALA A 217 9.19 10.93 -0.46
N VAL A 218 8.17 11.77 -0.34
CA VAL A 218 7.98 12.97 -1.17
C VAL A 218 9.15 13.93 -1.03
N GLU A 219 9.62 14.18 0.20
CA GLU A 219 10.80 15.04 0.44
C GLU A 219 12.07 14.46 -0.22
N PHE A 220 12.28 13.15 -0.11
CA PHE A 220 13.41 12.47 -0.76
C PHE A 220 13.35 12.58 -2.27
N ILE A 221 12.20 12.34 -2.90
CA ILE A 221 11.99 12.47 -4.34
C ILE A 221 12.29 13.91 -4.79
N ALA A 222 11.79 14.91 -4.07
CA ALA A 222 12.00 16.31 -4.40
C ALA A 222 13.49 16.70 -4.33
N LYS A 223 14.22 16.24 -3.31
CA LYS A 223 15.66 16.46 -3.18
C LYS A 223 16.46 15.78 -4.29
N ALA A 224 16.12 14.55 -4.64
CA ALA A 224 16.77 13.81 -5.71
C ALA A 224 16.56 14.48 -7.07
N ASN A 225 15.33 14.91 -7.40
CA ASN A 225 15.02 15.60 -8.65
C ASN A 225 15.80 16.92 -8.80
N LYS A 226 15.95 17.70 -7.72
CA LYS A 226 16.77 18.93 -7.74
C LYS A 226 18.25 18.64 -8.03
N LYS A 227 18.77 17.50 -7.56
CA LYS A 227 20.16 17.10 -7.82
C LYS A 227 20.36 16.63 -9.25
N ILE A 228 19.41 15.84 -9.77
CA ILE A 228 19.45 15.33 -11.17
C ILE A 228 19.37 16.48 -12.19
N ALA A 229 18.56 17.50 -11.92
CA ALA A 229 18.40 18.66 -12.81
C ALA A 229 19.62 19.59 -12.85
N LYS A 230 20.58 19.46 -11.92
CA LYS A 230 21.81 20.25 -11.84
C LYS A 230 23.03 19.58 -12.49
N ASN A 231 22.92 18.30 -12.81
CA ASN A 231 23.95 17.50 -13.47
C ASN A 231 23.59 17.27 -14.94
#